data_011303a5499d525f2e75d8c583d083e0
#
_entry.id   011303a5499d525f2e75d8c583d083e0
#
_cell.length_a   1.000
_cell.length_b   1.000
_cell.length_c   1.000
_cell.angle_alpha   90.00
_cell.angle_beta   90.00
_cell.angle_gamma   90.00
#
_symmetry.space_group_name_H-M   'P 1'
#
loop_
_entity.id
_entity.type
_entity.pdbx_description
1 polymer ?
#
loop_
_entity_poly.entity_id
_entity_poly.type
_entity_poly.pdbx_seq_one_letter_code
_entity_poly.pdbx_strand_id
1 'polypeptide(L)'
;MTIPIAPYTMGSPAAPKVGTLFEVRYINYTDPTAVADCHLLDAEGVEIMPVGLVPATAEQCAAWTDDAAFAGVLAVNAGFELVSEE
;
A
#
# COMPACT_ATOMS: atom_id res chain seq x y z
N MET A 1 0.63 -0.93 9.74
CA MET A 1 -0.72 -0.50 9.32
C MET A 1 -1.11 -1.22 8.04
N THR A 2 -2.30 -1.76 7.98
CA THR A 2 -2.76 -2.57 6.86
C THR A 2 -4.13 -2.07 6.41
N ILE A 3 -4.30 -1.88 5.10
CA ILE A 3 -5.58 -1.47 4.54
C ILE A 3 -5.99 -2.44 3.43
N PRO A 4 -7.31 -2.60 3.19
CA PRO A 4 -7.77 -3.42 2.06
C PRO A 4 -7.54 -2.70 0.73
N ILE A 5 -7.22 -3.48 -0.30
CA ILE A 5 -7.11 -2.98 -1.66
C ILE A 5 -7.93 -3.89 -2.59
N ALA A 6 -8.22 -3.40 -3.79
CA ALA A 6 -8.84 -4.24 -4.80
C ALA A 6 -7.90 -5.41 -5.12
N PRO A 7 -8.43 -6.61 -5.36
CA PRO A 7 -7.59 -7.79 -5.57
C PRO A 7 -6.56 -7.56 -6.68
N TYR A 8 -5.32 -7.88 -6.38
CA TYR A 8 -4.20 -7.77 -7.31
C TYR A 8 -3.63 -9.18 -7.52
N THR A 9 -3.81 -9.70 -8.72
CA THR A 9 -3.38 -11.07 -9.04
C THR A 9 -2.00 -11.07 -9.64
N MET A 10 -1.13 -11.93 -9.13
CA MET A 10 0.23 -12.10 -9.62
C MET A 10 0.60 -13.58 -9.64
N GLY A 11 1.78 -13.88 -10.17
CA GLY A 11 2.24 -15.24 -10.30
C GLY A 11 1.87 -15.82 -11.66
N SER A 12 1.91 -17.12 -11.79
CA SER A 12 1.58 -17.82 -13.03
C SER A 12 0.13 -18.30 -13.01
N PRO A 13 -0.47 -18.57 -14.19
CA PRO A 13 -1.82 -19.14 -14.22
C PRO A 13 -1.95 -20.46 -13.47
N ALA A 14 -0.84 -21.20 -13.33
CA ALA A 14 -0.85 -22.48 -12.61
C ALA A 14 -0.77 -22.30 -11.10
N ALA A 15 -0.23 -21.18 -10.64
CA ALA A 15 -0.06 -20.89 -9.21
C ALA A 15 -0.29 -19.39 -8.96
N PRO A 16 -1.51 -18.91 -9.11
CA PRO A 16 -1.81 -17.50 -8.92
C PRO A 16 -1.74 -17.13 -7.44
N LYS A 17 -1.30 -15.90 -7.18
CA LYS A 17 -1.33 -15.29 -5.84
C LYS A 17 -2.15 -14.03 -5.94
N VAL A 18 -3.03 -13.83 -4.97
CA VAL A 18 -3.91 -12.66 -4.96
C VAL A 18 -3.64 -11.83 -3.72
N GLY A 19 -3.18 -10.59 -3.94
CA GLY A 19 -3.00 -9.63 -2.87
C GLY A 19 -4.28 -8.86 -2.65
N THR A 20 -4.73 -8.79 -1.41
CA THR A 20 -5.95 -8.06 -1.03
C THR A 20 -5.71 -7.05 0.08
N LEU A 21 -4.50 -7.06 0.67
CA LEU A 21 -4.14 -6.14 1.75
C LEU A 21 -2.83 -5.45 1.42
N PHE A 22 -2.77 -4.16 1.71
CA PHE A 22 -1.57 -3.34 1.53
C PHE A 22 -1.06 -2.95 2.91
N GLU A 23 0.17 -3.31 3.23
CA GLU A 23 0.76 -3.06 4.54
C GLU A 23 1.83 -1.98 4.45
N VAL A 24 1.73 -0.98 5.33
CA VAL A 24 2.77 0.03 5.53
C VAL A 24 3.46 -0.31 6.84
N ARG A 25 4.73 -0.73 6.77
CA ARG A 25 5.50 -1.14 7.95
C ARG A 25 6.29 0.00 8.57
N TYR A 26 6.80 0.89 7.73
CA TYR A 26 7.67 1.94 8.19
C TYR A 26 7.55 3.16 7.27
N ILE A 27 7.45 4.32 7.87
CA ILE A 27 7.42 5.59 7.13
C ILE A 27 8.60 6.43 7.56
N ASN A 28 9.43 6.79 6.60
CA ASN A 28 10.54 7.70 6.83
C ASN A 28 10.14 9.08 6.31
N TYR A 29 9.79 9.97 7.22
CA TYR A 29 9.39 11.33 6.87
C TYR A 29 10.62 12.22 6.85
N THR A 30 10.92 12.73 5.67
CA THR A 30 12.02 13.70 5.48
C THR A 30 11.41 14.97 4.91
N ASP A 31 10.92 15.84 5.80
CA ASP A 31 10.23 17.07 5.46
C ASP A 31 10.78 17.69 4.16
N PRO A 32 9.93 17.99 3.15
CA PRO A 32 8.47 17.92 3.13
C PRO A 32 7.90 16.63 2.54
N THR A 33 8.70 15.62 2.25
CA THR A 33 8.27 14.38 1.62
C THR A 33 8.44 13.19 2.55
N ALA A 34 7.95 12.03 2.14
CA ALA A 34 8.10 10.80 2.89
C ALA A 34 8.33 9.63 1.95
N VAL A 35 8.93 8.57 2.48
CA VAL A 35 9.10 7.30 1.78
C VAL A 35 8.67 6.20 2.75
N ALA A 36 7.86 5.28 2.29
CA ALA A 36 7.32 4.22 3.14
C ALA A 36 7.72 2.84 2.63
N ASP A 37 8.05 1.94 3.56
CA ASP A 37 8.30 0.53 3.26
C ASP A 37 6.97 -0.21 3.26
N CYS A 38 6.56 -0.69 2.09
CA CYS A 38 5.25 -1.27 1.88
C CYS A 38 5.34 -2.72 1.40
N HIS A 39 4.32 -3.50 1.74
CA HIS A 39 4.25 -4.92 1.40
C HIS A 39 2.84 -5.29 0.96
N LEU A 40 2.76 -6.29 0.07
CA LEU A 40 1.49 -6.83 -0.41
C LEU A 40 1.20 -8.14 0.32
N LEU A 41 0.02 -8.24 0.92
CA LEU A 41 -0.40 -9.40 1.69
C LEU A 41 -1.62 -10.04 1.05
N ASP A 42 -1.81 -11.34 1.34
CA ASP A 42 -3.02 -12.04 0.96
C ASP A 42 -4.13 -11.79 2.00
N ALA A 43 -5.31 -12.40 1.79
CA ALA A 43 -6.46 -12.21 2.68
C ALA A 43 -6.21 -12.70 4.10
N GLU A 44 -5.21 -13.55 4.29
CA GLU A 44 -4.86 -14.10 5.60
C GLU A 44 -3.77 -13.30 6.30
N GLY A 45 -3.29 -12.23 5.65
CA GLY A 45 -2.25 -11.39 6.20
C GLY A 45 -0.84 -11.90 5.98
N VAL A 46 -0.68 -12.89 5.11
CA VAL A 46 0.65 -13.44 4.78
C VAL A 46 1.24 -12.64 3.63
N GLU A 47 2.49 -12.25 3.78
CA GLU A 47 3.18 -11.47 2.75
C GLU A 47 3.34 -12.28 1.46
N ILE A 48 2.91 -11.67 0.35
CA ILE A 48 3.08 -12.26 -0.98
C ILE A 48 4.37 -11.73 -1.61
N MET A 49 4.58 -10.42 -1.51
CA MET A 49 5.78 -9.78 -2.05
C MET A 49 6.03 -8.44 -1.37
N PRO A 50 7.30 -8.00 -1.31
CA PRO A 50 7.59 -6.64 -0.92
C PRO A 50 7.21 -5.70 -2.08
N VAL A 51 6.50 -4.61 -1.76
CA VAL A 51 6.22 -3.56 -2.74
C VAL A 51 7.45 -2.67 -2.89
N GLY A 52 8.20 -2.51 -1.80
CA GLY A 52 9.38 -1.68 -1.76
C GLY A 52 9.10 -0.31 -1.18
N LEU A 53 9.97 0.64 -1.52
CA LEU A 53 9.85 2.01 -1.01
C LEU A 53 8.89 2.79 -1.90
N VAL A 54 7.84 3.33 -1.29
CA VAL A 54 6.80 4.10 -1.99
C VAL A 54 6.92 5.55 -1.56
N PRO A 55 7.20 6.49 -2.48
CA PRO A 55 7.33 7.89 -2.12
C PRO A 55 5.98 8.58 -2.01
N ALA A 56 5.90 9.59 -1.15
CA ALA A 56 4.76 10.49 -1.05
C ALA A 56 5.24 11.91 -1.32
N THR A 57 4.43 12.67 -2.06
CA THR A 57 4.78 14.04 -2.42
C THR A 57 4.60 14.98 -1.23
N ALA A 58 5.17 16.20 -1.36
CA ALA A 58 5.01 17.22 -0.33
C ALA A 58 3.52 17.56 -0.09
N GLU A 59 2.73 17.62 -1.16
CA GLU A 59 1.29 17.88 -1.04
C GLU A 59 0.58 16.75 -0.30
N GLN A 60 0.94 15.52 -0.59
CA GLN A 60 0.34 14.35 0.05
C GLN A 60 0.70 14.31 1.54
N CYS A 61 1.93 14.65 1.89
CA CYS A 61 2.35 14.72 3.29
C CYS A 61 1.63 15.86 4.02
N ALA A 62 1.44 16.99 3.37
CA ALA A 62 0.73 18.13 3.96
C ALA A 62 -0.74 17.80 4.23
N ALA A 63 -1.32 16.92 3.44
CA ALA A 63 -2.70 16.47 3.62
C ALA A 63 -2.84 15.29 4.59
N TRP A 64 -1.73 14.85 5.18
CA TRP A 64 -1.72 13.69 6.08
C TRP A 64 -2.32 14.06 7.42
N THR A 65 -3.58 13.70 7.61
CA THR A 65 -4.30 13.93 8.86
C THR A 65 -4.79 12.63 9.49
N ASP A 66 -4.78 11.53 8.72
CA ASP A 66 -5.28 10.25 9.14
C ASP A 66 -4.38 9.17 8.52
N ASP A 67 -3.87 8.27 9.36
CA ASP A 67 -2.93 7.24 8.93
C ASP A 67 -3.54 6.29 7.90
N ALA A 68 -4.81 5.90 8.07
CA ALA A 68 -5.46 5.01 7.12
C ALA A 68 -5.61 5.68 5.74
N ALA A 69 -5.97 6.96 5.72
CA ALA A 69 -6.08 7.70 4.47
C ALA A 69 -4.71 7.84 3.80
N PHE A 70 -3.66 8.07 4.59
CA PHE A 70 -2.31 8.18 4.06
C PHE A 70 -1.83 6.85 3.48
N ALA A 71 -2.14 5.73 4.15
CA ALA A 71 -1.83 4.41 3.61
C ALA A 71 -2.51 4.18 2.26
N GLY A 72 -3.74 4.68 2.09
CA GLY A 72 -4.44 4.63 0.81
C GLY A 72 -3.72 5.43 -0.28
N VAL A 73 -3.19 6.60 0.08
CA VAL A 73 -2.40 7.41 -0.86
C VAL A 73 -1.16 6.63 -1.30
N LEU A 74 -0.47 5.98 -0.38
CA LEU A 74 0.71 5.19 -0.70
C LEU A 74 0.35 4.01 -1.61
N ALA A 75 -0.77 3.34 -1.36
CA ALA A 75 -1.21 2.23 -2.20
C ALA A 75 -1.46 2.70 -3.64
N VAL A 76 -2.12 3.83 -3.82
CA VAL A 76 -2.37 4.41 -5.15
C VAL A 76 -1.06 4.80 -5.82
N ASN A 77 -0.13 5.40 -5.07
CA ASN A 77 1.18 5.75 -5.60
C ASN A 77 1.96 4.51 -6.07
N ALA A 78 1.73 3.38 -5.43
CA ALA A 78 2.37 2.12 -5.79
C ALA A 78 1.67 1.41 -6.95
N GLY A 79 0.54 1.92 -7.43
CA GLY A 79 -0.17 1.35 -8.56
C GLY A 79 -1.33 0.43 -8.21
N PHE A 80 -1.73 0.38 -6.94
CA PHE A 80 -2.87 -0.44 -6.51
C PHE A 80 -4.15 0.39 -6.50
N GLU A 81 -5.30 -0.30 -6.59
CA GLU A 81 -6.60 0.33 -6.49
C GLU A 81 -7.15 0.13 -5.08
N LEU A 82 -7.81 1.16 -4.56
CA LEU A 82 -8.46 1.06 -3.26
C LEU A 82 -9.81 0.36 -3.41
N VAL A 83 -10.21 -0.33 -2.34
CA VAL A 83 -11.54 -0.93 -2.30
C VAL A 83 -12.57 0.19 -2.24
N SER A 84 -13.58 0.09 -3.14
CA SER A 84 -14.67 1.04 -3.14
C SER A 84 -15.67 0.63 -2.06
N GLU A 85 -15.98 1.56 -1.18
CA GLU A 85 -16.99 1.36 -0.14
C GLU A 85 -18.29 1.98 -0.60
N GLU A 86 -19.27 1.14 -0.82
CA GLU A 86 -20.58 1.55 -1.29
C GLU A 86 -21.68 0.90 -0.49
#